data_b193478b3bf7583a2a8160a8b8f0b801
#
_entry.id   b193478b3bf7583a2a8160a8b8f0b801
#
_cell.length_a   1.000
_cell.length_b   1.000
_cell.length_c   1.000
_cell.angle_alpha   90.00
_cell.angle_beta   90.00
_cell.angle_gamma   90.00
#
_symmetry.space_group_name_H-M   'P 1'
#
loop_
_entity.id
_entity.type
_entity.pdbx_description
1 polymer ?
#
loop_
_entity_poly.entity_id
_entity_poly.type
_entity_poly.pdbx_seq_one_letter_code
_entity_poly.pdbx_strand_id
1 'polypeptide(L)'
;MSKKLRELLQALETEKAKVRSLLAENKVLDAEKVMEEVRSLQKAVALQQELEALEEQTLDDATPIDHNHNRTDTELEAEYKRVFLKGLRRQRITADDHSIISEYRAAMHEGAVTTDPDGDTGIIVPQDIQTRINELMRTLNDLSQYIRVETVNTLSGSRVLEKDEDMVPFAVVDEYGEIQEIDNPKFTPVTYKLIKRAGFLPLTNELLKDTDQNILSYVTNWIAKKHVVTKNSLIIAVLNSLNKKGLTDIKAIKKVLNVDLDPAISLSSTIITNQDGFQWLDEQEDGNNRPLLQDDITQPGKKLFKGRPIVVVANRTLPSTGTTTVKAPFIVGNFKELMVLFTRGVYELASTNIGGDAWRRDSTELRTITRDDCVKWDTESAVFGQLTISTGA
;
A
#
# COMPACT_ATOMS: atom_id res chain seq x y z
N MET A 1 18.87 -46.79 -20.15
CA MET A 1 19.97 -47.68 -19.78
C MET A 1 21.25 -47.21 -20.49
N SER A 2 22.23 -46.77 -19.74
CA SER A 2 23.53 -46.33 -20.26
C SER A 2 24.40 -47.47 -20.75
N LYS A 3 25.39 -47.15 -21.60
CA LYS A 3 26.34 -48.13 -22.08
C LYS A 3 27.14 -48.78 -20.92
N LYS A 4 27.43 -47.96 -19.90
CA LYS A 4 28.17 -48.36 -18.69
C LYS A 4 27.37 -49.34 -17.83
N LEU A 5 26.06 -49.18 -17.70
CA LEU A 5 25.22 -50.08 -16.96
C LEU A 5 25.10 -51.48 -17.62
N ARG A 6 25.08 -51.54 -18.98
CA ARG A 6 25.07 -52.77 -19.74
C ARG A 6 26.38 -53.57 -19.56
N GLU A 7 27.52 -52.86 -19.58
CA GLU A 7 28.86 -53.45 -19.35
C GLU A 7 28.98 -54.04 -17.94
N LEU A 8 28.48 -53.32 -16.92
CA LEU A 8 28.50 -53.82 -15.54
C LEU A 8 27.53 -55.06 -15.35
N LEU A 9 26.38 -55.05 -15.99
CA LEU A 9 25.48 -56.21 -15.95
C LEU A 9 26.07 -57.43 -16.66
N GLN A 10 26.72 -57.27 -17.79
CA GLN A 10 27.42 -58.37 -18.47
C GLN A 10 28.56 -58.94 -17.63
N ALA A 11 29.37 -58.04 -17.00
CA ALA A 11 30.43 -58.48 -16.09
C ALA A 11 29.89 -59.27 -14.90
N LEU A 12 28.79 -58.81 -14.32
CA LEU A 12 28.08 -59.45 -13.20
C LEU A 12 27.56 -60.87 -13.59
N GLU A 13 27.00 -61.03 -14.80
CA GLU A 13 26.58 -62.35 -15.29
C GLU A 13 27.74 -63.31 -15.53
N THR A 14 28.85 -62.83 -16.08
CA THR A 14 30.02 -63.63 -16.31
C THR A 14 30.64 -64.13 -15.00
N GLU A 15 30.77 -63.27 -14.00
CA GLU A 15 31.28 -63.68 -12.68
C GLU A 15 30.33 -64.58 -11.92
N LYS A 16 29.02 -64.41 -12.01
CA LYS A 16 28.03 -65.37 -11.50
C LYS A 16 28.12 -66.75 -12.13
N ALA A 17 28.41 -66.82 -13.46
CA ALA A 17 28.62 -68.09 -14.16
C ALA A 17 29.89 -68.79 -13.68
N LYS A 18 31.01 -68.04 -13.43
CA LYS A 18 32.22 -68.58 -12.85
C LYS A 18 32.01 -69.15 -11.44
N VAL A 19 31.27 -68.45 -10.58
CA VAL A 19 30.93 -68.96 -9.24
C VAL A 19 30.17 -70.31 -9.35
N ARG A 20 29.22 -70.40 -10.27
CA ARG A 20 28.46 -71.68 -10.49
C ARG A 20 29.37 -72.81 -10.94
N SER A 21 30.32 -72.56 -11.84
CA SER A 21 31.26 -73.57 -12.33
C SER A 21 32.22 -74.02 -11.22
N LEU A 22 32.75 -73.09 -10.41
CA LEU A 22 33.62 -73.41 -9.28
C LEU A 22 32.93 -74.19 -8.17
N LEU A 23 31.66 -73.92 -7.93
CA LEU A 23 30.83 -74.68 -7.00
C LEU A 23 30.54 -76.08 -7.52
N ALA A 24 30.36 -76.26 -8.83
CA ALA A 24 30.20 -77.59 -9.47
C ALA A 24 31.47 -78.42 -9.40
N GLU A 25 32.66 -77.79 -9.38
CA GLU A 25 33.96 -78.41 -9.22
C GLU A 25 34.38 -78.62 -7.75
N ASN A 26 33.54 -78.34 -6.78
CA ASN A 26 33.79 -78.43 -5.34
C ASN A 26 34.94 -77.55 -4.80
N LYS A 27 35.29 -76.47 -5.51
CA LYS A 27 36.35 -75.52 -5.12
C LYS A 27 35.76 -74.34 -4.33
N VAL A 28 35.33 -74.59 -3.09
CA VAL A 28 34.56 -73.65 -2.27
C VAL A 28 35.34 -72.39 -1.92
N LEU A 29 36.67 -72.50 -1.61
CA LEU A 29 37.51 -71.33 -1.26
C LEU A 29 37.74 -70.34 -2.41
N ASP A 30 37.78 -70.85 -3.63
CA ASP A 30 37.95 -70.00 -4.82
C ASP A 30 36.58 -69.38 -5.23
N ALA A 31 35.48 -70.11 -5.00
CA ALA A 31 34.16 -69.62 -5.20
C ALA A 31 33.78 -68.46 -4.22
N GLU A 32 34.29 -68.47 -2.98
CA GLU A 32 34.09 -67.38 -2.02
C GLU A 32 34.77 -66.10 -2.45
N LYS A 33 35.99 -66.16 -3.00
CA LYS A 33 36.69 -64.96 -3.51
C LYS A 33 35.95 -64.30 -4.67
N VAL A 34 35.50 -65.10 -5.64
CA VAL A 34 34.72 -64.60 -6.78
C VAL A 34 33.34 -64.10 -6.31
N MET A 35 32.80 -64.63 -5.24
CA MET A 35 31.54 -64.15 -4.65
C MET A 35 31.65 -62.75 -4.02
N GLU A 36 32.83 -62.38 -3.49
CA GLU A 36 33.09 -61.01 -3.06
C GLU A 36 33.13 -60.02 -4.25
N GLU A 37 33.72 -60.44 -5.38
CA GLU A 37 33.70 -59.67 -6.62
C GLU A 37 32.28 -59.49 -7.16
N VAL A 38 31.43 -60.52 -7.12
CA VAL A 38 30.01 -60.45 -7.49
C VAL A 38 29.28 -59.46 -6.60
N ARG A 39 29.54 -59.43 -5.29
CA ARG A 39 28.92 -58.47 -4.36
C ARG A 39 29.35 -57.06 -4.62
N SER A 40 30.62 -56.80 -4.97
CA SER A 40 31.13 -55.49 -5.32
C SER A 40 30.49 -54.97 -6.62
N LEU A 41 30.37 -55.83 -7.64
CA LEU A 41 29.70 -55.51 -8.89
C LEU A 41 28.19 -55.27 -8.71
N GLN A 42 27.51 -55.98 -7.83
CA GLN A 42 26.11 -55.72 -7.49
C GLN A 42 25.95 -54.32 -6.89
N LYS A 43 26.84 -53.94 -5.98
CA LYS A 43 26.80 -52.56 -5.41
C LYS A 43 27.08 -51.50 -6.49
N ALA A 44 27.99 -51.73 -7.41
CA ALA A 44 28.29 -50.82 -8.50
C ALA A 44 27.11 -50.67 -9.46
N VAL A 45 26.38 -51.76 -9.77
CA VAL A 45 25.16 -51.72 -10.58
C VAL A 45 24.06 -50.95 -9.89
N ALA A 46 23.85 -51.17 -8.58
CA ALA A 46 22.84 -50.42 -7.81
C ALA A 46 23.14 -48.92 -7.76
N LEU A 47 24.40 -48.51 -7.51
CA LEU A 47 24.82 -47.10 -7.53
C LEU A 47 24.64 -46.46 -8.91
N GLN A 48 24.97 -47.22 -9.99
CA GLN A 48 24.80 -46.70 -11.34
C GLN A 48 23.33 -46.52 -11.72
N GLN A 49 22.44 -47.42 -11.27
CA GLN A 49 20.99 -47.28 -11.46
C GLN A 49 20.44 -46.10 -10.71
N GLU A 50 20.89 -45.88 -9.47
CA GLU A 50 20.47 -44.74 -8.64
C GLU A 50 20.97 -43.42 -9.27
N LEU A 51 22.16 -43.37 -9.83
CA LEU A 51 22.73 -42.22 -10.54
C LEU A 51 21.95 -41.92 -11.83
N GLU A 52 21.59 -42.94 -12.62
CA GLU A 52 20.75 -42.78 -13.83
C GLU A 52 19.35 -42.29 -13.46
N ALA A 53 18.75 -42.78 -12.36
CA ALA A 53 17.47 -42.31 -11.89
C ALA A 53 17.50 -40.85 -11.40
N LEU A 54 18.61 -40.42 -10.78
CA LEU A 54 18.82 -39.01 -10.41
C LEU A 54 19.08 -38.13 -11.65
N GLU A 55 19.79 -38.63 -12.66
CA GLU A 55 19.98 -37.91 -13.92
C GLU A 55 18.68 -37.81 -14.73
N GLU A 56 17.81 -38.85 -14.75
CA GLU A 56 16.49 -38.77 -15.36
C GLU A 56 15.59 -37.77 -14.62
N GLN A 57 15.65 -37.68 -13.28
CA GLN A 57 14.91 -36.68 -12.53
C GLN A 57 15.40 -35.23 -12.81
N THR A 58 16.69 -35.05 -13.04
CA THR A 58 17.24 -33.75 -13.42
C THR A 58 16.96 -33.37 -14.88
N LEU A 59 16.74 -34.36 -15.77
CA LEU A 59 16.38 -34.13 -17.17
C LEU A 59 14.88 -33.87 -17.35
N ASP A 60 14.01 -34.42 -16.51
CA ASP A 60 12.57 -34.07 -16.48
C ASP A 60 12.33 -32.66 -15.94
N ASP A 61 13.22 -32.15 -15.08
CA ASP A 61 13.21 -30.73 -14.65
C ASP A 61 13.79 -29.76 -15.72
N ALA A 62 14.45 -30.30 -16.76
CA ALA A 62 15.03 -29.54 -17.86
C ALA A 62 14.29 -29.73 -19.19
N THR A 63 12.96 -29.71 -19.19
CA THR A 63 12.22 -29.50 -20.42
C THR A 63 12.52 -28.13 -20.98
N PRO A 64 12.87 -27.98 -22.26
CA PRO A 64 13.02 -26.64 -22.86
C PRO A 64 11.69 -25.92 -22.73
N ILE A 65 11.71 -24.80 -22.02
CA ILE A 65 10.55 -23.90 -21.90
C ILE A 65 10.26 -23.44 -23.33
N ASP A 66 9.19 -23.95 -23.91
CA ASP A 66 8.67 -23.47 -25.18
C ASP A 66 8.09 -22.06 -24.92
N HIS A 67 8.85 -21.03 -25.27
CA HIS A 67 8.50 -19.61 -25.05
C HIS A 67 7.31 -19.14 -25.89
N ASN A 68 6.49 -20.04 -26.44
CA ASN A 68 5.42 -19.72 -27.38
C ASN A 68 4.01 -20.00 -26.80
N HIS A 69 3.81 -19.78 -25.51
CA HIS A 69 2.46 -19.69 -24.96
C HIS A 69 1.99 -18.23 -25.03
N ASN A 70 1.20 -17.91 -26.04
CA ASN A 70 0.37 -16.71 -26.07
C ASN A 70 -0.68 -16.78 -24.95
N ARG A 71 -0.24 -16.58 -23.70
CA ARG A 71 -1.15 -16.40 -22.58
C ARG A 71 -1.76 -15.01 -22.68
N THR A 72 -3.06 -14.93 -22.43
CA THR A 72 -3.71 -13.62 -22.34
C THR A 72 -3.27 -12.94 -21.03
N ASP A 73 -3.22 -11.61 -21.01
CA ASP A 73 -2.79 -10.82 -19.84
C ASP A 73 -3.57 -11.21 -18.56
N THR A 74 -4.85 -11.55 -18.71
CA THR A 74 -5.71 -11.99 -17.61
C THR A 74 -5.36 -13.38 -17.08
N GLU A 75 -4.91 -14.29 -17.93
CA GLU A 75 -4.46 -15.63 -17.54
C GLU A 75 -3.09 -15.55 -16.84
N LEU A 76 -2.18 -14.73 -17.36
CA LEU A 76 -0.85 -14.50 -16.78
C LEU A 76 -0.96 -13.88 -15.38
N GLU A 77 -1.88 -12.94 -15.20
CA GLU A 77 -2.16 -12.32 -13.91
C GLU A 77 -2.73 -13.31 -12.88
N ALA A 78 -3.63 -14.19 -13.32
CA ALA A 78 -4.21 -15.23 -12.45
C ALA A 78 -3.16 -16.28 -12.04
N GLU A 79 -2.29 -16.69 -12.96
CA GLU A 79 -1.20 -17.63 -12.69
C GLU A 79 -0.14 -17.01 -11.78
N TYR A 80 0.26 -15.77 -12.03
CA TYR A 80 1.18 -15.04 -11.15
C TYR A 80 0.64 -14.93 -9.72
N LYS A 81 -0.65 -14.63 -9.56
CA LYS A 81 -1.33 -14.61 -8.26
C LYS A 81 -1.26 -15.95 -7.55
N ARG A 82 -1.43 -17.07 -8.29
CA ARG A 82 -1.28 -18.43 -7.74
C ARG A 82 0.16 -18.68 -7.27
N VAL A 83 1.15 -18.28 -8.07
CA VAL A 83 2.58 -18.44 -7.75
C VAL A 83 2.96 -17.56 -6.54
N PHE A 84 2.46 -16.34 -6.49
CA PHE A 84 2.63 -15.45 -5.34
C PHE A 84 2.09 -16.08 -4.05
N LEU A 85 0.88 -16.67 -4.09
CA LEU A 85 0.29 -17.37 -2.94
C LEU A 85 1.08 -18.62 -2.55
N LYS A 86 1.67 -19.38 -3.53
CA LYS A 86 2.59 -20.49 -3.25
C LYS A 86 3.85 -19.99 -2.51
N GLY A 87 4.44 -18.87 -2.95
CA GLY A 87 5.59 -18.25 -2.29
C GLY A 87 5.26 -17.83 -0.85
N LEU A 88 4.09 -17.25 -0.64
CA LEU A 88 3.59 -16.87 0.69
C LEU A 88 3.42 -18.09 1.62
N ARG A 89 3.04 -19.26 1.06
CA ARG A 89 2.83 -20.52 1.79
C ARG A 89 4.08 -21.37 1.94
N ARG A 90 5.27 -20.88 1.55
CA ARG A 90 6.53 -21.64 1.52
C ARG A 90 6.45 -22.96 0.73
N GLN A 91 5.53 -23.08 -0.20
CA GLN A 91 5.51 -24.22 -1.10
C GLN A 91 6.68 -24.10 -2.08
N ARG A 92 7.21 -25.24 -2.51
CA ARG A 92 8.34 -25.27 -3.46
C ARG A 92 7.90 -24.56 -4.76
N ILE A 93 8.63 -23.51 -5.12
CA ILE A 93 8.49 -22.81 -6.38
C ILE A 93 9.18 -23.66 -7.43
N THR A 94 8.46 -24.06 -8.47
CA THR A 94 8.97 -24.87 -9.58
C THR A 94 9.62 -23.97 -10.65
N ALA A 95 10.34 -24.58 -11.61
CA ALA A 95 10.91 -23.86 -12.74
C ALA A 95 9.83 -23.12 -13.56
N ASP A 96 8.64 -23.72 -13.73
CA ASP A 96 7.48 -23.11 -14.40
C ASP A 96 6.97 -21.89 -13.63
N ASP A 97 6.94 -21.96 -12.31
CA ASP A 97 6.54 -20.82 -11.47
C ASP A 97 7.54 -19.65 -11.63
N HIS A 98 8.83 -19.93 -11.79
CA HIS A 98 9.84 -18.90 -12.10
C HIS A 98 9.66 -18.30 -13.49
N SER A 99 9.26 -19.08 -14.49
CA SER A 99 8.97 -18.57 -15.84
C SER A 99 7.78 -17.62 -15.81
N ILE A 100 6.71 -17.95 -15.11
CA ILE A 100 5.53 -17.10 -14.93
C ILE A 100 5.91 -15.77 -14.26
N ILE A 101 6.78 -15.81 -13.24
CA ILE A 101 7.29 -14.60 -12.59
C ILE A 101 8.09 -13.74 -13.55
N SER A 102 8.95 -14.34 -14.38
CA SER A 102 9.78 -13.61 -15.35
C SER A 102 8.93 -13.03 -16.49
N GLU A 103 7.95 -13.77 -16.99
CA GLU A 103 7.02 -13.36 -18.03
C GLU A 103 6.13 -12.20 -17.56
N TYR A 104 5.58 -12.29 -16.34
CA TYR A 104 4.79 -11.22 -15.75
C TYR A 104 5.61 -9.94 -15.51
N ARG A 105 6.88 -10.09 -15.10
CA ARG A 105 7.81 -8.96 -14.98
C ARG A 105 8.15 -8.33 -16.33
N ALA A 106 8.36 -9.14 -17.37
CA ALA A 106 8.63 -8.64 -18.71
C ALA A 106 7.44 -7.86 -19.27
N ALA A 107 6.22 -8.37 -19.09
CA ALA A 107 5.00 -7.69 -19.49
C ALA A 107 4.81 -6.32 -18.76
N MET A 108 5.28 -6.20 -17.51
CA MET A 108 5.25 -4.92 -16.78
C MET A 108 6.38 -3.95 -17.18
N HIS A 109 7.48 -4.44 -17.77
CA HIS A 109 8.60 -3.59 -18.19
C HIS A 109 8.39 -2.92 -19.56
N GLU A 110 7.45 -3.36 -20.36
CA GLU A 110 7.17 -2.76 -21.67
C GLU A 110 6.60 -1.32 -21.58
N GLY A 111 6.26 -0.85 -20.38
CA GLY A 111 5.72 0.48 -20.10
C GLY A 111 6.53 1.38 -19.15
N ALA A 112 7.64 0.93 -18.55
CA ALA A 112 8.38 1.72 -17.58
C ALA A 112 9.90 1.60 -17.74
N VAL A 113 10.48 2.54 -18.47
CA VAL A 113 11.94 2.72 -18.54
C VAL A 113 12.43 3.31 -17.23
N THR A 114 12.98 2.49 -16.33
CA THR A 114 13.98 2.93 -15.36
C THR A 114 14.93 1.78 -15.08
N THR A 115 16.10 1.89 -15.65
CA THR A 115 17.31 1.12 -15.36
C THR A 115 17.74 1.38 -13.93
N ASP A 116 17.57 0.40 -13.05
CA ASP A 116 18.26 0.35 -11.77
C ASP A 116 19.03 -0.97 -11.70
N PRO A 117 20.39 -0.93 -11.63
CA PRO A 117 21.25 -2.12 -11.76
C PRO A 117 21.39 -2.96 -10.49
N ASP A 118 20.82 -2.56 -9.37
CA ASP A 118 20.88 -3.31 -8.12
C ASP A 118 19.60 -4.13 -7.91
N GLY A 119 19.71 -5.42 -8.25
CA GLY A 119 18.70 -6.46 -8.23
C GLY A 119 17.99 -6.74 -6.92
N ASP A 120 17.41 -5.74 -6.30
CA ASP A 120 16.42 -5.94 -5.22
C ASP A 120 15.03 -6.12 -5.83
N THR A 121 14.81 -7.29 -6.42
CA THR A 121 13.54 -7.69 -7.01
C THR A 121 12.53 -7.97 -5.91
N GLY A 122 12.01 -6.90 -5.33
CA GLY A 122 10.82 -6.99 -4.49
C GLY A 122 9.69 -7.66 -5.27
N ILE A 123 9.00 -8.60 -4.66
CA ILE A 123 7.80 -9.22 -5.24
C ILE A 123 6.81 -8.09 -5.52
N ILE A 124 6.56 -7.83 -6.81
CA ILE A 124 5.57 -6.83 -7.24
C ILE A 124 4.18 -7.38 -6.89
N VAL A 125 3.42 -6.62 -6.15
CA VAL A 125 2.05 -6.99 -5.78
C VAL A 125 1.17 -6.94 -7.04
N PRO A 126 0.43 -8.00 -7.36
CA PRO A 126 -0.49 -8.00 -8.49
C PRO A 126 -1.47 -6.82 -8.44
N GLN A 127 -1.82 -6.26 -9.59
CA GLN A 127 -2.75 -5.12 -9.70
C GLN A 127 -4.09 -5.37 -8.98
N ASP A 128 -4.58 -6.60 -9.00
CA ASP A 128 -5.82 -7.00 -8.32
C ASP A 128 -5.77 -6.73 -6.80
N ILE A 129 -4.61 -6.94 -6.15
CA ILE A 129 -4.45 -6.63 -4.74
C ILE A 129 -4.44 -5.11 -4.52
N GLN A 130 -3.82 -4.34 -5.39
CA GLN A 130 -3.82 -2.88 -5.33
C GLN A 130 -5.21 -2.31 -5.55
N THR A 131 -5.96 -2.85 -6.51
CA THR A 131 -7.35 -2.46 -6.79
C THR A 131 -8.24 -2.71 -5.58
N ARG A 132 -8.13 -3.85 -4.92
CA ARG A 132 -8.88 -4.17 -3.69
C ARG A 132 -8.53 -3.23 -2.54
N ILE A 133 -7.26 -2.87 -2.36
CA ILE A 133 -6.85 -1.89 -1.34
C ILE A 133 -7.50 -0.54 -1.62
N ASN A 134 -7.54 -0.09 -2.87
CA ASN A 134 -8.16 1.16 -3.26
C ASN A 134 -9.68 1.16 -3.03
N GLU A 135 -10.35 0.06 -3.31
CA GLU A 135 -11.79 -0.09 -3.04
C GLU A 135 -12.10 0.03 -1.55
N LEU A 136 -11.32 -0.63 -0.71
CA LEU A 136 -11.49 -0.56 0.75
C LEU A 136 -11.20 0.83 1.30
N MET A 137 -10.28 1.58 0.73
CA MET A 137 -10.05 2.97 1.09
C MET A 137 -11.27 3.85 0.81
N ARG A 138 -11.99 3.59 -0.27
CA ARG A 138 -13.23 4.34 -0.60
C ARG A 138 -14.36 4.11 0.42
N THR A 139 -14.40 2.96 1.07
CA THR A 139 -15.41 2.63 2.09
C THR A 139 -15.09 3.17 3.48
N LEU A 140 -13.86 3.63 3.71
CA LEU A 140 -13.44 4.26 4.95
C LEU A 140 -13.61 5.79 4.86
N ASN A 141 -13.84 6.45 6.01
CA ASN A 141 -13.92 7.91 6.06
C ASN A 141 -12.52 8.52 5.81
N ASP A 142 -12.17 8.69 4.54
CA ASP A 142 -10.89 9.21 4.08
C ASP A 142 -11.01 10.72 3.89
N LEU A 143 -10.28 11.48 4.70
CA LEU A 143 -10.24 12.94 4.63
C LEU A 143 -9.52 13.44 3.37
N SER A 144 -8.76 12.60 2.68
CA SER A 144 -8.05 12.99 1.46
C SER A 144 -8.99 13.39 0.31
N GLN A 145 -10.27 12.95 0.32
CA GLN A 145 -11.27 13.35 -0.68
C GLN A 145 -11.70 14.83 -0.57
N TYR A 146 -11.48 15.45 0.58
CA TYR A 146 -11.82 16.86 0.81
C TYR A 146 -10.66 17.82 0.55
N ILE A 147 -9.46 17.31 0.33
CA ILE A 147 -8.25 18.08 0.08
C ILE A 147 -7.72 17.86 -1.33
N ARG A 148 -6.75 18.67 -1.74
CA ARG A 148 -6.04 18.47 -3.00
C ARG A 148 -4.97 17.39 -2.82
N VAL A 149 -4.97 16.40 -3.72
CA VAL A 149 -3.96 15.34 -3.76
C VAL A 149 -3.16 15.47 -5.05
N GLU A 150 -1.84 15.52 -4.94
CA GLU A 150 -0.92 15.66 -6.06
C GLU A 150 0.11 14.52 -6.04
N THR A 151 0.17 13.76 -7.14
CA THR A 151 1.16 12.69 -7.29
C THR A 151 2.45 13.26 -7.84
N VAL A 152 3.57 13.00 -7.17
CA VAL A 152 4.89 13.51 -7.55
C VAL A 152 5.92 12.40 -7.63
N ASN A 153 6.84 12.49 -8.60
CA ASN A 153 7.90 11.49 -8.79
C ASN A 153 9.20 11.87 -8.08
N THR A 154 9.32 13.11 -7.63
CA THR A 154 10.51 13.65 -6.95
C THR A 154 10.39 13.54 -5.44
N LEU A 155 11.50 13.28 -4.75
CA LEU A 155 11.55 13.19 -3.29
C LEU A 155 11.24 14.54 -2.60
N SER A 156 11.64 15.62 -3.23
CA SER A 156 11.42 16.99 -2.76
C SER A 156 11.23 17.92 -3.95
N GLY A 157 10.56 19.02 -3.72
CA GLY A 157 10.34 20.04 -4.73
C GLY A 157 9.68 21.28 -4.13
N SER A 158 9.45 22.28 -4.98
CA SER A 158 8.71 23.48 -4.61
C SER A 158 7.61 23.72 -5.62
N ARG A 159 6.54 24.32 -5.13
CA ARG A 159 5.45 24.88 -5.93
C ARG A 159 5.39 26.37 -5.62
N VAL A 160 5.07 27.17 -6.60
CA VAL A 160 4.93 28.60 -6.44
C VAL A 160 3.46 28.91 -6.28
N LEU A 161 3.12 29.58 -5.18
CA LEU A 161 1.80 30.11 -4.92
C LEU A 161 1.84 31.63 -5.09
N GLU A 162 0.92 32.19 -5.83
CA GLU A 162 0.67 33.60 -5.84
C GLU A 162 0.09 34.01 -4.48
N LYS A 163 0.70 35.02 -3.86
CA LYS A 163 0.21 35.52 -2.58
C LYS A 163 -0.98 36.43 -2.86
N ASP A 164 -2.12 36.13 -2.26
CA ASP A 164 -3.29 36.99 -2.31
C ASP A 164 -2.95 38.28 -1.50
N GLU A 165 -2.74 39.34 -2.21
CA GLU A 165 -2.56 40.68 -1.63
C GLU A 165 -3.66 41.59 -2.15
N ASP A 166 -4.02 42.59 -1.36
CA ASP A 166 -5.00 43.60 -1.77
C ASP A 166 -4.59 44.21 -3.11
N MET A 167 -5.34 43.87 -4.15
CA MET A 167 -5.11 44.44 -5.47
C MET A 167 -5.45 45.92 -5.46
N VAL A 168 -4.44 46.76 -5.62
CA VAL A 168 -4.65 48.21 -5.74
C VAL A 168 -5.13 48.52 -7.15
N PRO A 169 -6.25 49.24 -7.32
CA PRO A 169 -6.72 49.63 -8.65
C PRO A 169 -5.71 50.56 -9.34
N PHE A 170 -5.68 50.50 -10.66
CA PHE A 170 -4.79 51.36 -11.43
C PHE A 170 -5.03 52.82 -11.09
N ALA A 171 -3.93 53.56 -10.96
CA ALA A 171 -3.99 55.01 -10.75
C ALA A 171 -4.61 55.72 -11.98
N VAL A 172 -5.44 56.71 -11.71
CA VAL A 172 -5.96 57.57 -12.78
C VAL A 172 -4.83 58.46 -13.27
N VAL A 173 -4.57 58.46 -14.58
CA VAL A 173 -3.54 59.25 -15.22
C VAL A 173 -4.22 60.22 -16.19
N ASP A 174 -3.86 61.51 -16.10
CA ASP A 174 -4.32 62.54 -17.04
C ASP A 174 -3.70 62.30 -18.44
N GLU A 175 -4.27 62.92 -19.49
CA GLU A 175 -3.94 62.70 -20.89
C GLU A 175 -2.44 62.86 -21.25
N TYR A 176 -1.68 63.61 -20.46
CA TYR A 176 -0.20 63.76 -20.55
C TYR A 176 0.51 63.42 -19.25
N GLY A 177 -0.18 62.71 -18.31
CA GLY A 177 0.41 62.32 -17.03
C GLY A 177 1.39 61.17 -17.17
N GLU A 178 2.36 61.09 -16.27
CA GLU A 178 3.32 60.00 -16.19
C GLU A 178 2.64 58.75 -15.64
N ILE A 179 2.77 57.61 -16.35
CA ILE A 179 2.23 56.32 -15.91
C ILE A 179 3.06 55.83 -14.75
N GLN A 180 2.41 55.57 -13.61
CA GLN A 180 3.03 55.05 -12.41
C GLN A 180 3.33 53.56 -12.55
N GLU A 181 4.43 53.11 -11.93
CA GLU A 181 4.78 51.70 -11.85
C GLU A 181 3.76 50.96 -10.97
N ILE A 182 3.30 49.77 -11.43
CA ILE A 182 2.36 48.95 -10.74
C ILE A 182 3.12 47.97 -9.84
N ASP A 183 2.52 47.63 -8.69
CA ASP A 183 3.08 46.60 -7.80
C ASP A 183 3.21 45.26 -8.51
N ASN A 184 4.36 44.62 -8.34
CA ASN A 184 4.62 43.32 -8.93
C ASN A 184 3.91 42.21 -8.11
N PRO A 185 3.35 41.18 -8.77
CA PRO A 185 2.76 40.05 -8.07
C PRO A 185 3.81 39.37 -7.19
N LYS A 186 3.46 39.12 -5.94
CA LYS A 186 4.32 38.42 -4.98
C LYS A 186 4.06 36.95 -4.97
N PHE A 187 5.11 36.16 -5.01
CA PHE A 187 5.05 34.71 -5.02
C PHE A 187 5.68 34.12 -3.77
N THR A 188 5.01 33.13 -3.18
CA THR A 188 5.53 32.37 -2.04
C THR A 188 5.83 30.95 -2.48
N PRO A 189 7.09 30.48 -2.33
CA PRO A 189 7.41 29.06 -2.63
C PRO A 189 6.93 28.16 -1.50
N VAL A 190 6.06 27.21 -1.83
CA VAL A 190 5.66 26.13 -0.94
C VAL A 190 6.51 24.91 -1.23
N THR A 191 7.35 24.52 -0.29
CA THR A 191 8.25 23.37 -0.42
C THR A 191 7.63 22.12 0.18
N TYR A 192 7.80 20.97 -0.49
CA TYR A 192 7.43 19.68 0.03
C TYR A 192 8.64 18.74 0.11
N LYS A 193 8.61 17.81 1.05
CA LYS A 193 9.61 16.76 1.22
C LYS A 193 8.93 15.47 1.63
N LEU A 194 8.84 14.52 0.70
CA LEU A 194 8.21 13.24 0.95
C LEU A 194 8.93 12.48 2.06
N ILE A 195 8.18 12.10 3.07
CA ILE A 195 8.69 11.31 4.21
C ILE A 195 8.28 9.86 4.00
N LYS A 196 9.28 8.97 4.02
CA LYS A 196 9.05 7.54 3.96
C LYS A 196 8.42 7.06 5.27
N ARG A 197 7.25 6.41 5.16
CA ARG A 197 6.59 5.71 6.25
C ARG A 197 6.51 4.25 5.88
N ALA A 198 6.95 3.39 6.78
CA ALA A 198 7.00 1.95 6.52
C ALA A 198 6.50 1.20 7.75
N GLY A 199 5.93 0.05 7.49
CA GLY A 199 5.55 -0.91 8.52
C GLY A 199 5.75 -2.32 8.00
N PHE A 200 5.94 -3.28 8.90
CA PHE A 200 5.94 -4.69 8.55
C PHE A 200 4.95 -5.45 9.43
N LEU A 201 4.37 -6.49 8.86
CA LEU A 201 3.43 -7.38 9.52
C LEU A 201 4.00 -8.79 9.47
N PRO A 202 4.39 -9.39 10.60
CA PRO A 202 4.76 -10.80 10.65
C PRO A 202 3.50 -11.66 10.66
N LEU A 203 3.45 -12.66 9.78
CA LEU A 203 2.40 -13.67 9.69
C LEU A 203 3.01 -15.03 10.00
N THR A 204 2.43 -15.78 10.94
CA THR A 204 2.89 -17.15 11.23
C THR A 204 2.54 -18.08 10.08
N ASN A 205 3.43 -19.02 9.78
CA ASN A 205 3.17 -19.96 8.68
C ASN A 205 2.03 -20.92 8.98
N GLU A 206 1.74 -21.19 10.26
CA GLU A 206 0.56 -21.97 10.66
C GLU A 206 -0.72 -21.26 10.21
N LEU A 207 -0.84 -19.95 10.50
CA LEU A 207 -1.98 -19.14 10.06
C LEU A 207 -2.13 -19.14 8.53
N LEU A 208 -1.00 -19.12 7.81
CA LEU A 208 -0.99 -19.17 6.34
C LEU A 208 -1.40 -20.53 5.78
N LYS A 209 -1.18 -21.62 6.52
CA LYS A 209 -1.56 -22.98 6.10
C LYS A 209 -3.03 -23.29 6.36
N ASP A 210 -3.58 -22.76 7.44
CA ASP A 210 -4.92 -23.10 7.89
C ASP A 210 -6.04 -22.34 7.17
N THR A 211 -5.73 -21.20 6.49
CA THR A 211 -6.78 -20.33 5.94
C THR A 211 -6.39 -19.75 4.59
N ASP A 212 -6.91 -20.31 3.49
CA ASP A 212 -6.48 -19.96 2.13
C ASP A 212 -6.77 -18.53 1.67
N GLN A 213 -8.01 -18.12 1.59
CA GLN A 213 -8.37 -16.80 1.03
C GLN A 213 -8.58 -15.70 2.07
N ASN A 214 -8.92 -16.08 3.29
CA ASN A 214 -9.27 -15.12 4.35
C ASN A 214 -8.08 -14.28 4.83
N ILE A 215 -6.85 -14.82 4.78
CA ILE A 215 -5.66 -14.10 5.24
C ILE A 215 -5.31 -12.94 4.33
N LEU A 216 -5.34 -13.14 3.02
CA LEU A 216 -5.05 -12.09 2.06
C LEU A 216 -6.05 -10.94 2.18
N SER A 217 -7.34 -11.28 2.30
CA SER A 217 -8.41 -10.33 2.56
C SER A 217 -8.21 -9.56 3.87
N TYR A 218 -7.86 -10.26 4.94
CA TYR A 218 -7.60 -9.64 6.25
C TYR A 218 -6.41 -8.68 6.20
N VAL A 219 -5.28 -9.10 5.61
CA VAL A 219 -4.07 -8.28 5.47
C VAL A 219 -4.34 -7.06 4.59
N THR A 220 -5.04 -7.25 3.48
CA THR A 220 -5.43 -6.16 2.58
C THR A 220 -6.30 -5.13 3.30
N ASN A 221 -7.32 -5.58 4.03
CA ASN A 221 -8.17 -4.72 4.86
C ASN A 221 -7.37 -3.96 5.92
N TRP A 222 -6.45 -4.64 6.59
CA TRP A 222 -5.65 -4.04 7.64
C TRP A 222 -4.69 -2.97 7.09
N ILE A 223 -4.01 -3.25 5.98
CA ILE A 223 -3.12 -2.31 5.29
C ILE A 223 -3.91 -1.10 4.80
N ALA A 224 -5.07 -1.30 4.17
CA ALA A 224 -5.94 -0.23 3.72
C ALA A 224 -6.37 0.69 4.87
N LYS A 225 -6.82 0.12 5.99
CA LYS A 225 -7.16 0.89 7.20
C LYS A 225 -5.97 1.68 7.73
N LYS A 226 -4.80 1.06 7.83
CA LYS A 226 -3.56 1.74 8.28
C LYS A 226 -3.16 2.90 7.39
N HIS A 227 -3.31 2.74 6.08
CA HIS A 227 -3.00 3.80 5.14
C HIS A 227 -3.94 5.00 5.27
N VAL A 228 -5.25 4.78 5.32
CA VAL A 228 -6.23 5.85 5.55
C VAL A 228 -5.95 6.56 6.87
N VAL A 229 -5.72 5.82 7.95
CA VAL A 229 -5.36 6.40 9.26
C VAL A 229 -4.08 7.25 9.17
N THR A 230 -3.08 6.79 8.42
CA THR A 230 -1.82 7.53 8.23
C THR A 230 -2.05 8.83 7.48
N LYS A 231 -2.79 8.81 6.36
CA LYS A 231 -3.16 10.02 5.62
C LYS A 231 -3.98 10.97 6.50
N ASN A 232 -5.01 10.47 7.17
CA ASN A 232 -5.83 11.28 8.07
C ASN A 232 -5.01 11.94 9.18
N SER A 233 -4.02 11.23 9.74
CA SER A 233 -3.14 11.80 10.77
C SER A 233 -2.30 12.97 10.25
N LEU A 234 -1.83 12.90 9.00
CA LEU A 234 -1.10 14.01 8.36
C LEU A 234 -2.00 15.22 8.13
N ILE A 235 -3.20 15.00 7.61
CA ILE A 235 -4.19 16.04 7.38
C ILE A 235 -4.54 16.74 8.69
N ILE A 236 -4.84 15.96 9.73
CA ILE A 236 -5.20 16.49 11.05
C ILE A 236 -4.02 17.24 11.69
N ALA A 237 -2.78 16.79 11.50
CA ALA A 237 -1.60 17.50 11.98
C ALA A 237 -1.50 18.91 11.35
N VAL A 238 -1.79 19.03 10.05
CA VAL A 238 -1.85 20.33 9.36
C VAL A 238 -3.00 21.17 9.89
N LEU A 239 -4.20 20.60 10.04
CA LEU A 239 -5.35 21.32 10.60
C LEU A 239 -5.06 21.84 12.01
N ASN A 240 -4.48 21.01 12.88
CA ASN A 240 -4.13 21.42 14.25
C ASN A 240 -3.04 22.51 14.34
N SER A 241 -2.29 22.70 13.27
CA SER A 241 -1.25 23.75 13.19
C SER A 241 -1.81 25.12 12.76
N LEU A 242 -3.12 25.22 12.50
CA LEU A 242 -3.80 26.50 12.23
C LEU A 242 -4.04 27.27 13.53
N ASN A 243 -4.18 28.60 13.40
CA ASN A 243 -4.54 29.45 14.52
C ASN A 243 -5.95 29.12 15.01
N LYS A 244 -6.08 28.87 16.32
CA LYS A 244 -7.34 28.45 16.93
C LYS A 244 -8.15 29.65 17.40
N LYS A 245 -9.37 29.79 16.89
CA LYS A 245 -10.33 30.86 17.26
C LYS A 245 -11.41 30.30 18.17
N GLY A 246 -11.66 30.91 19.31
CA GLY A 246 -12.76 30.54 20.21
C GLY A 246 -14.12 30.82 19.57
N LEU A 247 -15.02 29.84 19.62
CA LEU A 247 -16.42 29.96 19.21
C LEU A 247 -17.31 29.63 20.40
N THR A 248 -18.19 30.54 20.77
CA THR A 248 -19.08 30.36 21.95
C THR A 248 -20.51 30.03 21.55
N ASP A 249 -20.93 30.52 20.41
CA ASP A 249 -22.34 30.43 19.97
C ASP A 249 -22.44 30.35 18.42
N ILE A 250 -23.65 30.13 17.96
CA ILE A 250 -23.98 30.09 16.52
C ILE A 250 -23.68 31.40 15.82
N LYS A 251 -23.81 32.55 16.54
CA LYS A 251 -23.49 33.85 15.96
C LYS A 251 -22.02 33.98 15.63
N ALA A 252 -21.13 33.38 16.48
CA ALA A 252 -19.72 33.31 16.23
C ALA A 252 -19.40 32.46 14.98
N ILE A 253 -20.08 31.32 14.82
CA ILE A 253 -19.95 30.47 13.62
C ILE A 253 -20.41 31.22 12.35
N LYS A 254 -21.54 31.92 12.44
CA LYS A 254 -22.05 32.74 11.33
C LYS A 254 -21.07 33.86 10.97
N LYS A 255 -20.37 34.44 11.97
CA LYS A 255 -19.36 35.48 11.75
C LYS A 255 -18.16 34.92 11.00
N VAL A 256 -17.70 33.71 11.33
CA VAL A 256 -16.62 33.04 10.59
C VAL A 256 -17.01 32.85 9.12
N LEU A 257 -18.21 32.37 8.85
CA LEU A 257 -18.67 32.14 7.47
C LEU A 257 -18.86 33.39 6.63
N ASN A 258 -19.25 34.53 7.27
CA ASN A 258 -19.66 35.72 6.55
C ASN A 258 -18.61 36.82 6.55
N VAL A 259 -17.66 36.81 7.51
CA VAL A 259 -16.71 37.91 7.73
C VAL A 259 -15.26 37.45 7.68
N ASP A 260 -14.96 36.28 8.31
CA ASP A 260 -13.58 35.84 8.43
C ASP A 260 -13.08 35.09 7.17
N LEU A 261 -14.00 34.47 6.43
CA LEU A 261 -13.71 33.82 5.16
C LEU A 261 -14.11 34.70 3.99
N ASP A 262 -13.27 34.74 2.96
CA ASP A 262 -13.62 35.38 1.70
C ASP A 262 -14.94 34.78 1.15
N PRO A 263 -15.84 35.61 0.55
CA PRO A 263 -17.11 35.13 -0.01
C PRO A 263 -16.96 33.96 -0.99
N ALA A 264 -15.92 33.94 -1.84
CA ALA A 264 -15.68 32.88 -2.80
C ALA A 264 -15.31 31.57 -2.10
N ILE A 265 -14.46 31.63 -1.07
CA ILE A 265 -14.06 30.49 -0.23
C ILE A 265 -15.24 30.01 0.61
N SER A 266 -16.00 30.95 1.19
CA SER A 266 -17.17 30.65 2.01
C SER A 266 -18.23 29.85 1.24
N LEU A 267 -18.48 30.15 -0.03
CA LEU A 267 -19.46 29.43 -0.85
C LEU A 267 -19.05 27.96 -1.11
N SER A 268 -17.78 27.70 -1.30
CA SER A 268 -17.21 26.35 -1.55
C SER A 268 -16.77 25.64 -0.27
N SER A 269 -17.02 26.23 0.91
CA SER A 269 -16.52 25.72 2.18
C SER A 269 -17.23 24.43 2.63
N THR A 270 -16.45 23.60 3.30
CA THR A 270 -16.92 22.38 4.01
C THR A 270 -16.64 22.54 5.50
N ILE A 271 -17.45 21.96 6.34
CA ILE A 271 -17.30 21.98 7.80
C ILE A 271 -16.75 20.62 8.24
N ILE A 272 -15.62 20.60 8.93
CA ILE A 272 -15.07 19.40 9.58
C ILE A 272 -15.21 19.59 11.09
N THR A 273 -15.87 18.65 11.76
CA THR A 273 -16.03 18.65 13.21
C THR A 273 -15.95 17.23 13.74
N ASN A 274 -15.80 17.09 15.05
CA ASN A 274 -15.88 15.79 15.71
C ASN A 274 -17.33 15.48 16.16
N GLN A 275 -17.52 14.31 16.79
CA GLN A 275 -18.84 13.88 17.26
C GLN A 275 -19.44 14.84 18.29
N ASP A 276 -18.61 15.39 19.20
CA ASP A 276 -19.10 16.34 20.21
C ASP A 276 -19.58 17.66 19.60
N GLY A 277 -18.81 18.19 18.65
CA GLY A 277 -19.19 19.41 17.93
C GLY A 277 -20.40 19.21 17.04
N PHE A 278 -20.54 18.03 16.44
CA PHE A 278 -21.72 17.68 15.66
C PHE A 278 -22.98 17.57 16.55
N GLN A 279 -22.89 16.88 17.71
CA GLN A 279 -23.97 16.76 18.67
C GLN A 279 -24.45 18.13 19.14
N TRP A 280 -23.50 18.99 19.52
CA TRP A 280 -23.84 20.36 19.93
C TRP A 280 -24.58 21.13 18.82
N LEU A 281 -24.17 20.95 17.57
CA LEU A 281 -24.78 21.65 16.44
C LEU A 281 -26.21 21.10 16.11
N ASP A 282 -26.42 19.80 16.29
CA ASP A 282 -27.70 19.13 16.04
C ASP A 282 -28.76 19.53 17.09
N GLU A 283 -28.31 19.83 18.31
CA GLU A 283 -29.20 20.35 19.38
C GLU A 283 -29.59 21.82 19.21
N GLN A 284 -28.99 22.53 18.25
CA GLN A 284 -29.28 23.94 18.10
C GLN A 284 -30.57 24.15 17.27
N GLU A 285 -31.45 24.94 17.83
CA GLU A 285 -32.73 25.33 17.23
C GLU A 285 -32.81 26.83 16.95
N ASP A 286 -33.71 27.23 16.09
CA ASP A 286 -34.05 28.63 15.90
C ASP A 286 -35.08 29.07 16.95
N GLY A 287 -35.45 30.37 16.96
CA GLY A 287 -36.48 30.90 17.88
C GLY A 287 -37.89 30.29 17.74
N ASN A 288 -38.12 29.40 16.79
CA ASN A 288 -39.36 28.69 16.54
C ASN A 288 -39.23 27.17 16.75
N ASN A 289 -38.22 26.72 17.49
CA ASN A 289 -37.87 25.30 17.76
C ASN A 289 -37.68 24.46 16.49
N ARG A 290 -37.10 25.07 15.44
CA ARG A 290 -36.71 24.34 14.24
C ARG A 290 -35.21 24.05 14.27
N PRO A 291 -34.80 22.81 13.94
CA PRO A 291 -33.39 22.48 13.90
C PRO A 291 -32.65 23.35 12.88
N LEU A 292 -31.47 23.83 13.24
CA LEU A 292 -30.65 24.65 12.35
C LEU A 292 -29.93 23.82 11.29
N LEU A 293 -29.74 22.52 11.55
CA LEU A 293 -29.25 21.59 10.58
C LEU A 293 -30.33 21.21 9.57
N GLN A 294 -29.93 21.18 8.32
CA GLN A 294 -30.77 20.77 7.20
C GLN A 294 -30.33 19.41 6.70
N ASP A 295 -31.24 18.52 6.39
CA ASP A 295 -30.93 17.27 5.74
C ASP A 295 -30.51 17.49 4.28
N ASP A 296 -29.47 16.79 3.84
CA ASP A 296 -29.09 16.83 2.45
C ASP A 296 -30.04 15.92 1.64
N ILE A 297 -30.85 16.54 0.79
CA ILE A 297 -31.81 15.83 -0.07
C ILE A 297 -31.11 14.93 -1.07
N THR A 298 -29.87 15.27 -1.46
CA THR A 298 -29.09 14.52 -2.46
C THR A 298 -28.34 13.35 -1.87
N GLN A 299 -28.00 13.42 -0.56
CA GLN A 299 -27.22 12.41 0.15
C GLN A 299 -27.87 12.06 1.49
N PRO A 300 -28.77 11.08 1.51
CA PRO A 300 -29.47 10.68 2.75
C PRO A 300 -28.48 10.37 3.89
N GLY A 301 -28.73 10.92 5.06
CA GLY A 301 -27.89 10.75 6.25
C GLY A 301 -26.76 11.76 6.40
N LYS A 302 -26.55 12.67 5.44
CA LYS A 302 -25.66 13.82 5.60
C LYS A 302 -26.47 15.06 6.00
N LYS A 303 -25.87 15.88 6.85
CA LYS A 303 -26.46 17.14 7.31
C LYS A 303 -25.71 18.33 6.71
N LEU A 304 -26.46 19.39 6.45
CA LEU A 304 -25.95 20.66 5.94
C LEU A 304 -26.16 21.76 6.99
N PHE A 305 -25.20 22.61 7.17
CA PHE A 305 -25.33 23.84 7.92
C PHE A 305 -25.25 25.03 6.97
N LYS A 306 -26.35 25.76 6.81
CA LYS A 306 -26.46 26.85 5.84
C LYS A 306 -26.00 26.48 4.42
N GLY A 307 -26.39 25.33 3.93
CA GLY A 307 -26.04 24.83 2.62
C GLY A 307 -24.60 24.27 2.49
N ARG A 308 -23.84 24.21 3.59
CA ARG A 308 -22.45 23.67 3.59
C ARG A 308 -22.44 22.26 4.18
N PRO A 309 -21.76 21.31 3.52
CA PRO A 309 -21.71 19.93 4.00
C PRO A 309 -20.89 19.84 5.29
N ILE A 310 -21.36 18.99 6.21
CA ILE A 310 -20.66 18.68 7.46
C ILE A 310 -20.02 17.31 7.36
N VAL A 311 -18.73 17.25 7.65
CA VAL A 311 -17.93 16.02 7.74
C VAL A 311 -17.67 15.74 9.21
N VAL A 312 -18.23 14.65 9.71
CA VAL A 312 -18.04 14.24 11.09
C VAL A 312 -16.87 13.26 11.18
N VAL A 313 -15.90 13.60 12.01
CA VAL A 313 -14.72 12.78 12.29
C VAL A 313 -14.86 12.17 13.68
N ALA A 314 -14.41 10.94 13.86
CA ALA A 314 -14.46 10.28 15.16
C ALA A 314 -13.62 11.03 16.21
N ASN A 315 -14.13 11.16 17.44
CA ASN A 315 -13.43 11.81 18.56
C ASN A 315 -12.04 11.24 18.81
N ARG A 316 -11.83 9.94 18.52
CA ARG A 316 -10.53 9.29 18.61
C ARG A 316 -9.50 9.91 17.66
N THR A 317 -9.93 10.39 16.50
CA THR A 317 -9.05 10.93 15.45
C THR A 317 -8.87 12.44 15.59
N LEU A 318 -9.94 13.13 15.97
CA LEU A 318 -9.95 14.58 16.21
C LEU A 318 -10.55 14.86 17.59
N PRO A 319 -9.78 14.71 18.69
CA PRO A 319 -10.29 14.82 20.05
C PRO A 319 -10.68 16.25 20.42
N SER A 320 -11.72 16.37 21.25
CA SER A 320 -12.02 17.60 21.97
C SER A 320 -10.96 17.86 23.05
N THR A 321 -10.75 19.11 23.41
CA THR A 321 -9.77 19.53 24.42
C THR A 321 -10.48 20.12 25.64
N GLY A 322 -9.87 19.94 26.84
CA GLY A 322 -10.40 20.44 28.10
C GLY A 322 -11.26 19.40 28.84
N THR A 323 -11.24 19.48 30.20
CA THR A 323 -11.96 18.57 31.09
C THR A 323 -13.19 19.23 31.71
N THR A 324 -13.08 20.49 32.13
CA THR A 324 -14.20 21.25 32.74
C THR A 324 -15.01 21.98 31.71
N THR A 325 -14.37 22.50 30.67
CA THR A 325 -14.99 23.14 29.53
C THR A 325 -14.51 22.42 28.28
N VAL A 326 -15.39 21.65 27.70
CA VAL A 326 -15.05 20.88 26.48
C VAL A 326 -15.01 21.84 25.29
N LYS A 327 -13.88 21.86 24.59
CA LYS A 327 -13.69 22.62 23.36
C LYS A 327 -13.63 21.65 22.20
N ALA A 328 -14.71 21.58 21.43
CA ALA A 328 -14.77 20.76 20.24
C ALA A 328 -14.12 21.47 19.04
N PRO A 329 -13.35 20.79 18.21
CA PRO A 329 -12.83 21.36 16.97
C PRO A 329 -13.95 21.57 15.97
N PHE A 330 -13.99 22.77 15.39
CA PHE A 330 -14.98 23.16 14.40
C PHE A 330 -14.27 23.92 13.27
N ILE A 331 -13.88 23.22 12.22
CA ILE A 331 -13.02 23.74 11.17
C ILE A 331 -13.87 24.02 9.94
N VAL A 332 -13.81 25.26 9.45
CA VAL A 332 -14.62 25.71 8.32
C VAL A 332 -13.72 26.27 7.25
N GLY A 333 -13.89 25.89 6.00
CA GLY A 333 -13.15 26.44 4.89
C GLY A 333 -13.11 25.56 3.65
N ASN A 334 -12.38 25.99 2.64
CA ASN A 334 -12.08 25.20 1.46
C ASN A 334 -10.75 24.45 1.65
N PHE A 335 -10.86 23.19 2.05
CA PHE A 335 -9.68 22.37 2.37
C PHE A 335 -8.82 22.03 1.14
N LYS A 336 -9.39 22.10 -0.08
CA LYS A 336 -8.63 21.88 -1.31
C LYS A 336 -7.64 22.99 -1.60
N GLU A 337 -7.93 24.21 -1.12
CA GLU A 337 -7.04 25.35 -1.22
C GLU A 337 -6.17 25.50 0.01
N LEU A 338 -6.63 25.05 1.19
CA LEU A 338 -5.88 25.09 2.42
C LEU A 338 -4.58 24.27 2.36
N MET A 339 -4.66 23.05 1.81
CA MET A 339 -3.56 22.09 1.87
C MET A 339 -3.48 21.18 0.68
N VAL A 340 -2.25 20.70 0.41
CA VAL A 340 -1.97 19.73 -0.65
C VAL A 340 -1.28 18.51 -0.02
N LEU A 341 -1.81 17.34 -0.32
CA LEU A 341 -1.18 16.08 0.00
C LEU A 341 -0.35 15.61 -1.19
N PHE A 342 0.96 15.68 -1.07
CA PHE A 342 1.89 15.12 -2.03
C PHE A 342 2.11 13.64 -1.74
N THR A 343 1.91 12.80 -2.75
CA THR A 343 2.10 11.36 -2.63
C THR A 343 2.94 10.83 -3.78
N ARG A 344 3.77 9.82 -3.51
CA ARG A 344 4.58 9.17 -4.54
C ARG A 344 4.00 7.80 -4.88
N GLY A 345 3.07 7.79 -5.83
CA GLY A 345 2.52 6.55 -6.38
C GLY A 345 1.73 5.69 -5.40
N VAL A 346 1.61 4.43 -5.74
CA VAL A 346 0.89 3.41 -4.97
C VAL A 346 1.84 2.79 -3.93
N TYR A 347 1.28 2.07 -2.96
CA TYR A 347 2.10 1.39 -1.95
C TYR A 347 3.09 0.41 -2.55
N GLU A 348 4.27 0.35 -1.97
CA GLU A 348 5.17 -0.77 -2.14
C GLU A 348 4.80 -1.84 -1.11
N LEU A 349 4.37 -3.00 -1.54
CA LEU A 349 4.17 -4.18 -0.70
C LEU A 349 5.19 -5.24 -1.08
N ALA A 350 5.97 -5.71 -0.11
CA ALA A 350 6.94 -6.76 -0.30
C ALA A 350 6.81 -7.82 0.78
N SER A 351 6.98 -9.09 0.44
CA SER A 351 6.97 -10.20 1.39
C SER A 351 8.32 -10.89 1.43
N THR A 352 8.74 -11.34 2.60
CA THR A 352 9.94 -12.15 2.78
C THR A 352 9.72 -13.25 3.82
N ASN A 353 10.29 -14.41 3.57
CA ASN A 353 10.31 -15.54 4.50
C ASN A 353 11.72 -15.89 4.97
N ILE A 354 12.75 -15.21 4.43
CA ILE A 354 14.17 -15.49 4.68
C ILE A 354 14.84 -14.33 5.42
N GLY A 355 14.39 -13.09 5.21
CA GLY A 355 14.99 -11.89 5.78
C GLY A 355 14.55 -11.60 7.22
N GLY A 356 15.33 -10.83 7.95
CA GLY A 356 15.04 -10.42 9.31
C GLY A 356 14.93 -11.57 10.30
N ASP A 357 13.90 -11.55 11.15
CA ASP A 357 13.60 -12.61 12.14
C ASP A 357 12.68 -13.71 11.56
N ALA A 358 12.26 -13.59 10.31
CA ALA A 358 11.28 -14.50 9.69
C ALA A 358 11.76 -15.96 9.71
N TRP A 359 13.04 -16.19 9.40
CA TRP A 359 13.65 -17.51 9.45
C TRP A 359 13.64 -18.13 10.86
N ARG A 360 13.91 -17.32 11.88
CA ARG A 360 14.03 -17.80 13.27
C ARG A 360 12.67 -18.08 13.91
N ARG A 361 11.62 -17.40 13.43
CA ARG A 361 10.28 -17.45 14.03
C ARG A 361 9.27 -18.22 13.20
N ASP A 362 9.69 -18.91 12.16
CA ASP A 362 8.81 -19.59 11.20
C ASP A 362 7.63 -18.70 10.76
N SER A 363 7.95 -17.50 10.28
CA SER A 363 6.98 -16.48 9.88
C SER A 363 7.30 -15.92 8.49
N THR A 364 6.29 -15.37 7.85
CA THR A 364 6.43 -14.56 6.64
C THR A 364 6.19 -13.12 7.00
N GLU A 365 7.16 -12.24 6.72
CA GLU A 365 7.03 -10.81 6.98
C GLU A 365 6.54 -10.08 5.73
N LEU A 366 5.47 -9.30 5.89
CA LEU A 366 4.92 -8.44 4.86
C LEU A 366 5.28 -6.99 5.17
N ARG A 367 6.05 -6.35 4.30
CA ARG A 367 6.49 -4.94 4.44
C ARG A 367 5.64 -4.05 3.56
N THR A 368 5.14 -2.94 4.10
CA THR A 368 4.48 -1.88 3.35
C THR A 368 5.23 -0.57 3.49
N ILE A 369 5.36 0.18 2.40
CA ILE A 369 6.05 1.47 2.36
C ILE A 369 5.15 2.48 1.67
N THR A 370 5.02 3.68 2.28
CA THR A 370 4.38 4.85 1.67
C THR A 370 5.31 6.07 1.75
N ARG A 371 5.13 7.01 0.85
CA ARG A 371 5.89 8.26 0.83
C ARG A 371 4.93 9.41 0.58
N ASP A 372 4.59 10.10 1.64
CA ASP A 372 3.59 11.16 1.65
C ASP A 372 4.09 12.37 2.43
N ASP A 373 3.65 13.55 2.03
CA ASP A 373 3.81 14.80 2.76
C ASP A 373 2.57 15.67 2.59
N CYS A 374 2.11 16.28 3.66
CA CYS A 374 0.97 17.19 3.64
C CYS A 374 1.43 18.60 4.03
N VAL A 375 1.28 19.54 3.12
CA VAL A 375 1.79 20.89 3.28
C VAL A 375 0.64 21.89 3.21
N LYS A 376 0.72 22.95 4.02
CA LYS A 376 -0.20 24.10 3.91
C LYS A 376 0.02 24.79 2.59
N TRP A 377 -1.08 25.15 1.94
CA TRP A 377 -1.04 25.90 0.69
C TRP A 377 -1.45 27.34 0.96
N ASP A 378 -2.73 27.58 1.24
CA ASP A 378 -3.25 28.87 1.62
C ASP A 378 -3.88 28.81 3.02
N THR A 379 -3.34 29.59 3.97
CA THR A 379 -3.80 29.56 5.37
C THR A 379 -5.05 30.39 5.62
N GLU A 380 -5.43 31.26 4.70
CA GLU A 380 -6.61 32.13 4.82
C GLU A 380 -7.87 31.42 4.30
N SER A 381 -7.71 30.31 3.59
CA SER A 381 -8.81 29.53 3.04
C SER A 381 -9.60 28.73 4.07
N ALA A 382 -9.16 28.63 5.33
CA ALA A 382 -9.89 27.96 6.39
C ALA A 382 -9.62 28.55 7.78
N VAL A 383 -10.63 28.48 8.64
CA VAL A 383 -10.59 28.92 10.04
C VAL A 383 -10.77 27.71 10.96
N PHE A 384 -9.81 27.53 11.89
CA PHE A 384 -9.93 26.54 12.96
C PHE A 384 -10.67 27.15 14.16
N GLY A 385 -11.95 26.86 14.29
CA GLY A 385 -12.74 27.22 15.46
C GLY A 385 -12.62 26.18 16.58
N GLN A 386 -12.60 26.65 17.81
CA GLN A 386 -12.79 25.83 19.01
C GLN A 386 -14.17 26.17 19.61
N LEU A 387 -15.11 25.28 19.41
CA LEU A 387 -16.47 25.43 19.92
C LEU A 387 -16.50 25.08 21.39
N THR A 388 -16.89 26.03 22.21
CA THR A 388 -17.00 25.84 23.67
C THR A 388 -18.36 25.18 23.97
N ILE A 389 -18.29 23.94 24.44
CA ILE A 389 -19.47 23.18 24.89
C ILE A 389 -19.49 23.26 26.42
N SER A 390 -20.47 23.97 26.97
CA SER A 390 -20.71 23.88 28.41
C SER A 390 -21.34 22.52 28.66
N THR A 391 -20.67 21.62 29.34
CA THR A 391 -21.31 20.45 29.94
C THR A 391 -22.27 21.00 30.99
N GLY A 392 -23.55 21.08 30.63
CA GLY A 392 -24.59 21.37 31.60
C GLY A 392 -24.46 20.40 32.77
N ALA A 393 -24.34 20.91 33.97
CA ALA A 393 -24.34 20.16 35.21
C ALA A 393 -25.66 19.44 35.42
#